data_15d9f00c1235899a5ada6b39319a08ec
#
_entry.id   15d9f00c1235899a5ada6b39319a08ec
#
_cell.length_a   1.000
_cell.length_b   1.000
_cell.length_c   1.000
_cell.angle_alpha   90.00
_cell.angle_beta   90.00
_cell.angle_gamma   90.00
#
_symmetry.space_group_name_H-M   'P 1'
#
loop_
_entity.id
_entity.type
_entity.pdbx_description
1 polymer ?
#
loop_
_entity_poly.entity_id
_entity_poly.type
_entity_poly.pdbx_seq_one_letter_code
_entity_poly.pdbx_strand_id
1 'polypeptide(L)'
;MMKRMFCLLLTVLMGVSCIFASAEDAQDNSADALTLAELQAFAARMQTLAMASTPLNDPADAKTEDGYAFEYSFGTIYADSPAMSIDTQLLSIVLTSAEEQGPRDIQVGDELSIVLEANYSENPSLRGSRESAVLYVLDLLPASMRWGEVKRDGQRVQTVEYAVHERVETDGEGYTDTGVIFTMEDNIVSAIRVYGLSARTTEAEISTVRDNLR
;
A
#
# COMPACT_ATOMS: atom_id res chain seq x y z
N MET A 1 73.77 1.10 -7.59
CA MET A 1 72.77 0.00 -7.60
C MET A 1 71.59 0.26 -6.70
N MET A 2 71.38 1.45 -6.11
CA MET A 2 70.40 1.80 -5.12
C MET A 2 69.16 2.64 -5.65
N LYS A 3 69.25 3.09 -6.91
CA LYS A 3 68.14 3.93 -7.49
C LYS A 3 67.01 3.16 -8.20
N ARG A 4 67.18 1.85 -8.44
CA ARG A 4 66.18 1.03 -9.13
C ARG A 4 65.25 0.27 -8.18
N MET A 5 65.55 0.21 -6.88
CA MET A 5 64.69 -0.46 -5.89
C MET A 5 63.61 0.42 -5.29
N PHE A 6 63.72 1.76 -5.42
CA PHE A 6 62.77 2.71 -4.85
C PHE A 6 61.54 2.92 -5.75
N CYS A 7 61.65 2.65 -7.06
CA CYS A 7 60.50 2.77 -7.98
C CYS A 7 59.54 1.58 -7.92
N LEU A 8 60.01 0.40 -7.47
CA LEU A 8 59.18 -0.79 -7.42
C LEU A 8 58.31 -0.86 -6.15
N LEU A 9 58.70 -0.13 -5.10
CA LEU A 9 57.93 -0.07 -3.85
C LEU A 9 56.76 0.95 -3.91
N LEU A 10 56.88 1.96 -4.78
CA LEU A 10 55.84 2.99 -4.92
C LEU A 10 54.66 2.55 -5.81
N THR A 11 54.90 1.56 -6.69
CA THR A 11 53.86 1.04 -7.59
C THR A 11 52.95 0.00 -6.90
N VAL A 12 53.41 -0.64 -5.83
CA VAL A 12 52.60 -1.59 -5.04
C VAL A 12 51.71 -0.86 -4.05
N LEU A 13 52.08 0.35 -3.61
CA LEU A 13 51.22 1.12 -2.67
C LEU A 13 50.07 1.87 -3.34
N MET A 14 50.12 2.10 -4.66
CA MET A 14 48.99 2.72 -5.40
C MET A 14 47.98 1.71 -5.92
N GLY A 15 48.27 0.40 -5.86
CA GLY A 15 47.35 -0.65 -6.33
C GLY A 15 46.34 -1.15 -5.30
N VAL A 16 46.47 -0.73 -4.04
CA VAL A 16 45.59 -1.19 -2.95
C VAL A 16 44.52 -0.17 -2.57
N SER A 17 44.57 1.07 -3.08
CA SER A 17 43.62 2.13 -2.75
C SER A 17 42.40 2.18 -3.63
N CYS A 18 42.19 1.25 -4.56
CA CYS A 18 41.02 1.26 -5.46
C CYS A 18 40.01 0.14 -5.20
N ILE A 19 40.07 -0.58 -4.08
CA ILE A 19 39.13 -1.68 -3.77
C ILE A 19 38.15 -1.33 -2.65
N PHE A 20 38.26 -0.15 -2.06
CA PHE A 20 37.31 0.30 -0.98
C PHE A 20 36.43 1.48 -1.37
N ALA A 21 36.14 1.67 -2.65
CA ALA A 21 35.23 2.68 -3.10
C ALA A 21 34.15 2.00 -3.97
N SER A 22 33.29 1.18 -3.39
CA SER A 22 31.99 0.77 -3.93
C SER A 22 31.24 -0.09 -2.91
N ALA A 23 31.23 0.32 -1.65
CA ALA A 23 30.07 0.18 -0.82
C ALA A 23 29.44 1.58 -0.86
N GLU A 24 28.99 1.97 -2.07
CA GLU A 24 28.03 3.03 -2.18
C GLU A 24 26.84 2.61 -1.35
N ASP A 25 26.54 3.48 -0.40
CA ASP A 25 25.27 3.63 0.26
C ASP A 25 24.17 3.21 -0.71
N ALA A 26 23.76 1.97 -0.68
CA ALA A 26 22.41 1.61 -0.99
C ALA A 26 21.61 2.41 0.06
N GLN A 27 21.27 3.63 -0.31
CA GLN A 27 20.35 4.48 0.41
C GLN A 27 19.14 3.58 0.57
N ASP A 28 18.96 3.08 1.78
CA ASP A 28 17.80 2.27 2.17
C ASP A 28 16.59 3.20 2.08
N ASN A 29 16.13 3.41 0.86
CA ASN A 29 14.89 4.13 0.52
C ASN A 29 13.70 3.19 0.63
N SER A 30 13.79 2.14 1.43
CA SER A 30 12.63 1.33 1.73
C SER A 30 11.68 2.15 2.60
N ALA A 31 10.62 2.67 1.98
CA ALA A 31 9.50 3.18 2.75
C ALA A 31 9.03 2.09 3.72
N ASP A 32 8.64 2.49 4.93
CA ASP A 32 8.09 1.55 5.90
C ASP A 32 6.82 0.87 5.34
N ALA A 33 6.57 -0.36 5.76
CA ALA A 33 5.33 -1.04 5.40
C ALA A 33 4.11 -0.26 5.92
N LEU A 34 3.06 -0.23 5.10
CA LEU A 34 1.80 0.45 5.42
C LEU A 34 1.25 -0.03 6.76
N THR A 35 0.70 0.87 7.56
CA THR A 35 0.15 0.60 8.89
C THR A 35 -1.36 0.82 8.94
N LEU A 36 -2.03 0.14 9.88
CA LEU A 36 -3.46 0.36 10.13
C LEU A 36 -3.74 1.82 10.52
N ALA A 37 -2.86 2.44 11.30
CA ALA A 37 -3.03 3.83 11.73
C ALA A 37 -3.03 4.82 10.54
N GLU A 38 -2.21 4.59 9.50
CA GLU A 38 -2.22 5.40 8.29
C GLU A 38 -3.54 5.27 7.54
N LEU A 39 -4.08 4.05 7.40
CA LEU A 39 -5.36 3.81 6.75
C LEU A 39 -6.54 4.41 7.53
N GLN A 40 -6.51 4.32 8.86
CA GLN A 40 -7.51 4.94 9.73
C GLN A 40 -7.44 6.47 9.67
N ALA A 41 -6.25 7.06 9.66
CA ALA A 41 -6.07 8.51 9.51
C ALA A 41 -6.60 9.01 8.15
N PHE A 42 -6.32 8.27 7.08
CA PHE A 42 -6.90 8.53 5.77
C PHE A 42 -8.43 8.48 5.80
N ALA A 43 -9.03 7.42 6.39
CA ALA A 43 -10.47 7.27 6.49
C ALA A 43 -11.12 8.42 7.28
N ALA A 44 -10.53 8.83 8.41
CA ALA A 44 -11.00 9.96 9.21
C ALA A 44 -10.97 11.29 8.44
N ARG A 45 -9.91 11.51 7.63
CA ARG A 45 -9.82 12.67 6.74
C ARG A 45 -10.95 12.66 5.71
N MET A 46 -11.19 11.52 5.07
CA MET A 46 -12.25 11.38 4.06
C MET A 46 -13.65 11.51 4.66
N GLN A 47 -13.88 11.01 5.87
CA GLN A 47 -15.14 11.21 6.59
C GLN A 47 -15.40 12.69 6.88
N THR A 48 -14.37 13.41 7.33
CA THR A 48 -14.46 14.86 7.57
C THR A 48 -14.79 15.63 6.29
N LEU A 49 -14.14 15.28 5.18
CA LEU A 49 -14.40 15.85 3.87
C LEU A 49 -15.84 15.56 3.42
N ALA A 50 -16.29 14.31 3.58
CA ALA A 50 -17.66 13.89 3.22
C ALA A 50 -18.72 14.64 4.02
N MET A 51 -18.52 14.84 5.33
CA MET A 51 -19.44 15.62 6.17
C MET A 51 -19.52 17.11 5.76
N ALA A 52 -18.42 17.66 5.20
CA ALA A 52 -18.37 19.05 4.74
C ALA A 52 -18.86 19.22 3.29
N SER A 53 -19.10 18.13 2.56
CA SER A 53 -19.45 18.11 1.14
C SER A 53 -20.90 17.64 0.95
N THR A 54 -21.50 18.01 -0.18
CA THR A 54 -22.80 17.47 -0.59
C THR A 54 -22.59 16.36 -1.61
N PRO A 55 -23.11 15.14 -1.38
CA PRO A 55 -23.01 14.07 -2.36
C PRO A 55 -23.77 14.41 -3.65
N LEU A 56 -23.33 13.85 -4.76
CA LEU A 56 -23.92 14.04 -6.09
C LEU A 56 -25.21 13.22 -6.28
N ASN A 57 -25.41 12.18 -5.46
CA ASN A 57 -26.55 11.29 -5.45
C ASN A 57 -27.35 11.41 -4.15
N ASP A 58 -28.51 10.73 -4.08
CA ASP A 58 -29.21 10.47 -2.81
C ASP A 58 -28.72 9.12 -2.24
N PRO A 59 -27.93 9.13 -1.15
CA PRO A 59 -27.39 7.88 -0.59
C PRO A 59 -28.46 6.93 -0.08
N ALA A 60 -29.65 7.41 0.30
CA ALA A 60 -30.76 6.58 0.78
C ALA A 60 -31.29 5.64 -0.33
N ASP A 61 -31.21 6.09 -1.59
CA ASP A 61 -31.60 5.30 -2.77
C ASP A 61 -30.45 4.47 -3.34
N ALA A 62 -29.22 4.69 -2.86
CA ALA A 62 -28.00 4.08 -3.38
C ALA A 62 -27.42 2.98 -2.47
N LYS A 63 -28.28 2.13 -1.90
CA LYS A 63 -27.84 0.99 -1.10
C LYS A 63 -27.34 -0.15 -2.00
N THR A 64 -26.13 -0.61 -1.72
CA THR A 64 -25.45 -1.73 -2.39
C THR A 64 -25.13 -2.84 -1.40
N GLU A 65 -24.48 -3.92 -1.85
CA GLU A 65 -23.93 -4.97 -0.96
C GLU A 65 -22.82 -4.42 -0.09
N ASP A 66 -22.07 -3.42 -0.59
CA ASP A 66 -20.97 -2.75 0.11
C ASP A 66 -21.43 -1.64 1.09
N GLY A 67 -22.74 -1.40 1.22
CA GLY A 67 -23.33 -0.36 2.07
C GLY A 67 -24.03 0.74 1.28
N TYR A 68 -24.20 1.92 1.89
CA TYR A 68 -24.78 3.10 1.24
C TYR A 68 -23.67 3.86 0.51
N ALA A 69 -23.86 4.08 -0.80
CA ALA A 69 -22.90 4.77 -1.64
C ALA A 69 -23.13 6.30 -1.62
N PHE A 70 -22.11 7.04 -1.25
CA PHE A 70 -22.04 8.50 -1.33
C PHE A 70 -21.11 8.87 -2.49
N GLU A 71 -21.67 9.40 -3.57
CA GLU A 71 -20.91 9.81 -4.75
C GLU A 71 -20.47 11.27 -4.62
N TYR A 72 -19.18 11.53 -4.90
CA TYR A 72 -18.54 12.84 -4.93
C TYR A 72 -17.74 13.02 -6.21
N SER A 73 -17.29 14.22 -6.52
CA SER A 73 -16.43 14.49 -7.69
C SER A 73 -15.08 13.74 -7.64
N PHE A 74 -14.58 13.49 -6.44
CA PHE A 74 -13.34 12.74 -6.23
C PHE A 74 -13.51 11.21 -6.25
N GLY A 75 -14.75 10.69 -6.13
CA GLY A 75 -14.99 9.24 -6.06
C GLY A 75 -16.20 8.86 -5.20
N THR A 76 -16.20 7.65 -4.65
CA THR A 76 -17.32 7.10 -3.88
C THR A 76 -16.89 6.66 -2.49
N ILE A 77 -17.66 7.00 -1.48
CA ILE A 77 -17.52 6.52 -0.11
C ILE A 77 -18.70 5.58 0.20
N TYR A 78 -18.39 4.38 0.70
CA TYR A 78 -19.39 3.42 1.18
C TYR A 78 -19.43 3.46 2.69
N ALA A 79 -20.64 3.50 3.25
CA ALA A 79 -20.89 3.62 4.67
C ALA A 79 -22.04 2.71 5.14
N ASP A 80 -22.11 2.47 6.44
CA ASP A 80 -23.16 1.64 7.07
C ASP A 80 -24.52 2.34 7.18
N SER A 81 -24.56 3.66 7.00
CA SER A 81 -25.74 4.52 7.16
C SER A 81 -25.94 5.40 5.92
N PRO A 82 -27.22 5.72 5.55
CA PRO A 82 -27.53 6.64 4.46
C PRO A 82 -27.28 8.12 4.80
N ALA A 83 -26.93 8.42 6.07
CA ALA A 83 -26.64 9.77 6.52
C ALA A 83 -25.18 9.83 7.04
N MET A 84 -24.37 10.71 6.44
CA MET A 84 -22.99 10.91 6.87
C MET A 84 -22.94 11.75 8.15
N SER A 85 -22.31 11.20 9.18
CA SER A 85 -22.11 11.84 10.48
C SER A 85 -20.77 11.40 11.10
N ILE A 86 -20.45 11.93 12.27
CA ILE A 86 -19.25 11.51 13.03
C ILE A 86 -19.34 10.05 13.50
N ASP A 87 -20.56 9.55 13.72
CA ASP A 87 -20.82 8.18 14.19
C ASP A 87 -20.98 7.19 13.04
N THR A 88 -21.00 7.67 11.79
CA THR A 88 -21.11 6.82 10.60
C THR A 88 -19.85 6.01 10.40
N GLN A 89 -20.00 4.70 10.23
CA GLN A 89 -18.88 3.81 9.96
C GLN A 89 -18.61 3.73 8.46
N LEU A 90 -17.40 4.14 8.04
CA LEU A 90 -16.98 3.96 6.66
C LEU A 90 -16.62 2.48 6.43
N LEU A 91 -17.06 1.92 5.31
CA LEU A 91 -16.81 0.54 4.91
C LEU A 91 -15.69 0.46 3.87
N SER A 92 -15.78 1.31 2.85
CA SER A 92 -14.70 1.49 1.87
C SER A 92 -14.75 2.88 1.22
N ILE A 93 -13.62 3.27 0.61
CA ILE A 93 -13.45 4.54 -0.09
C ILE A 93 -12.82 4.24 -1.44
N VAL A 94 -13.38 4.77 -2.52
CA VAL A 94 -12.86 4.63 -3.88
C VAL A 94 -12.61 6.00 -4.46
N LEU A 95 -11.35 6.37 -4.70
CA LEU A 95 -10.98 7.58 -5.43
C LEU A 95 -10.85 7.27 -6.91
N THR A 96 -11.46 8.10 -7.76
CA THR A 96 -11.45 7.96 -9.23
C THR A 96 -10.98 9.22 -9.95
N SER A 97 -10.60 10.25 -9.20
CA SER A 97 -10.01 11.48 -9.75
C SER A 97 -8.82 11.94 -8.91
N ALA A 98 -8.01 12.84 -9.46
CA ALA A 98 -6.85 13.43 -8.79
C ALA A 98 -7.22 14.61 -7.85
N GLU A 99 -8.51 14.84 -7.58
CA GLU A 99 -8.95 15.92 -6.68
C GLU A 99 -8.55 15.64 -5.22
N GLU A 100 -8.46 14.36 -4.84
CA GLU A 100 -8.05 13.95 -3.50
C GLU A 100 -6.90 12.96 -3.55
N GLN A 101 -6.00 13.09 -2.58
CA GLN A 101 -4.89 12.17 -2.38
C GLN A 101 -5.35 10.93 -1.61
N GLY A 102 -4.89 9.76 -2.03
CA GLY A 102 -4.99 8.51 -1.30
C GLY A 102 -4.00 8.41 -0.13
N PRO A 103 -3.86 7.23 0.48
CA PRO A 103 -2.82 6.98 1.47
C PRO A 103 -1.43 7.26 0.88
N ARG A 104 -0.53 7.84 1.71
CA ARG A 104 0.84 8.22 1.33
C ARG A 104 0.93 9.20 0.16
N ASP A 105 -0.08 10.06 0.07
CA ASP A 105 -0.18 11.13 -0.94
C ASP A 105 -0.22 10.66 -2.41
N ILE A 106 -0.47 9.36 -2.63
CA ILE A 106 -0.61 8.79 -3.97
C ILE A 106 -1.94 9.25 -4.58
N GLN A 107 -1.92 9.67 -5.85
CA GLN A 107 -3.09 10.19 -6.57
C GLN A 107 -3.46 9.30 -7.76
N VAL A 108 -4.71 9.42 -8.19
CA VAL A 108 -5.12 8.96 -9.53
C VAL A 108 -4.34 9.76 -10.57
N GLY A 109 -3.69 9.06 -11.50
CA GLY A 109 -2.79 9.63 -12.48
C GLY A 109 -1.30 9.42 -12.18
N ASP A 110 -0.94 8.99 -10.98
CA ASP A 110 0.46 8.68 -10.63
C ASP A 110 0.95 7.42 -11.34
N GLU A 111 2.25 7.37 -11.60
CA GLU A 111 2.91 6.20 -12.19
C GLU A 111 3.08 5.07 -11.16
N LEU A 112 3.14 3.84 -11.65
CA LEU A 112 3.43 2.64 -10.85
C LEU A 112 4.70 2.78 -10.00
N SER A 113 5.73 3.44 -10.53
CA SER A 113 6.99 3.70 -9.81
C SER A 113 6.75 4.47 -8.51
N ILE A 114 5.88 5.50 -8.53
CA ILE A 114 5.51 6.29 -7.34
C ILE A 114 4.83 5.42 -6.29
N VAL A 115 3.91 4.54 -6.71
CA VAL A 115 3.23 3.60 -5.81
C VAL A 115 4.22 2.68 -5.11
N LEU A 116 5.20 2.15 -5.86
CA LEU A 116 6.21 1.21 -5.34
C LEU A 116 7.26 1.92 -4.47
N GLU A 117 7.62 3.16 -4.78
CA GLU A 117 8.57 3.97 -4.00
C GLU A 117 7.96 4.46 -2.67
N ALA A 118 6.67 4.80 -2.68
CA ALA A 118 5.96 5.26 -1.49
C ALA A 118 5.66 4.12 -0.49
N ASN A 119 5.72 2.86 -0.92
CA ASN A 119 5.37 1.71 -0.09
C ASN A 119 6.52 0.71 -0.03
N TYR A 120 6.64 0.01 1.11
CA TYR A 120 7.67 -1.00 1.31
C TYR A 120 7.58 -2.12 0.28
N SER A 121 8.74 -2.56 -0.23
CA SER A 121 8.86 -3.71 -1.12
C SER A 121 10.22 -4.37 -0.96
N GLU A 122 10.26 -5.64 -0.61
CA GLU A 122 11.49 -6.46 -0.59
C GLU A 122 11.92 -6.87 -2.00
N ASN A 123 10.98 -6.86 -2.96
CA ASN A 123 11.24 -7.24 -4.34
C ASN A 123 10.66 -6.20 -5.31
N PRO A 124 11.31 -5.03 -5.43
CA PRO A 124 10.84 -3.96 -6.31
C PRO A 124 10.88 -4.35 -7.80
N SER A 125 11.64 -5.38 -8.16
CA SER A 125 11.63 -5.84 -9.54
C SER A 125 10.42 -6.77 -9.78
N LEU A 126 9.37 -6.24 -10.33
CA LEU A 126 8.20 -6.97 -10.80
C LEU A 126 8.54 -7.90 -12.00
N ARG A 127 9.70 -8.54 -11.98
CA ARG A 127 10.17 -9.45 -13.03
C ARG A 127 9.58 -10.84 -12.79
N GLY A 128 8.85 -11.33 -13.79
CA GLY A 128 8.35 -12.71 -13.81
C GLY A 128 7.03 -12.81 -14.58
N SER A 129 6.77 -13.98 -15.12
CA SER A 129 5.54 -14.33 -15.85
C SER A 129 4.41 -14.82 -14.93
N ARG A 130 4.44 -14.47 -13.64
CA ARG A 130 3.40 -14.88 -12.69
C ARG A 130 2.24 -13.90 -12.76
N GLU A 131 1.02 -14.41 -12.66
CA GLU A 131 -0.21 -13.61 -12.56
C GLU A 131 -0.23 -12.75 -11.30
N SER A 132 0.45 -13.18 -10.25
CA SER A 132 0.66 -12.40 -9.04
C SER A 132 2.12 -12.49 -8.55
N ALA A 133 2.57 -11.45 -7.88
CA ALA A 133 3.87 -11.41 -7.22
C ALA A 133 3.72 -10.78 -5.84
N VAL A 134 4.15 -11.48 -4.81
CA VAL A 134 4.22 -10.96 -3.44
C VAL A 134 5.38 -9.96 -3.37
N LEU A 135 5.11 -8.75 -2.92
CA LEU A 135 6.10 -7.70 -2.71
C LEU A 135 6.81 -7.89 -1.37
N TYR A 136 6.04 -8.20 -0.34
CA TYR A 136 6.55 -8.52 1.01
C TYR A 136 5.50 -9.22 1.86
N VAL A 137 5.95 -9.86 2.92
CA VAL A 137 5.11 -10.34 4.03
C VAL A 137 5.88 -10.09 5.32
N LEU A 138 5.35 -9.25 6.19
CA LEU A 138 5.95 -8.90 7.49
C LEU A 138 5.03 -9.31 8.64
N ASP A 139 5.63 -9.41 9.82
CA ASP A 139 4.90 -9.59 11.09
C ASP A 139 3.98 -10.82 11.10
N LEU A 140 4.50 -12.00 10.67
CA LEU A 140 3.79 -13.27 10.64
C LEU A 140 3.36 -13.81 12.03
N LEU A 141 3.26 -12.93 13.02
CA LEU A 141 2.79 -13.29 14.35
C LEU A 141 1.27 -13.41 14.38
N PRO A 142 0.69 -14.18 15.32
CA PRO A 142 -0.77 -14.35 15.41
C PRO A 142 -1.57 -13.07 15.58
N ALA A 143 -0.91 -11.96 15.94
CA ALA A 143 -1.55 -10.69 16.27
C ALA A 143 -1.52 -9.66 15.13
N SER A 144 -0.61 -9.77 14.17
CA SER A 144 -0.54 -8.84 13.04
C SER A 144 0.17 -9.46 11.85
N MET A 145 -0.23 -9.08 10.67
CA MET A 145 0.43 -9.41 9.41
C MET A 145 0.26 -8.25 8.44
N ARG A 146 1.33 -7.89 7.74
CA ARG A 146 1.32 -6.87 6.69
C ARG A 146 1.88 -7.48 5.42
N TRP A 147 1.23 -7.25 4.30
CA TRP A 147 1.71 -7.78 3.02
C TRP A 147 1.46 -6.80 1.87
N GLY A 148 2.21 -7.00 0.79
CA GLY A 148 2.00 -6.34 -0.48
C GLY A 148 1.97 -7.35 -1.61
N GLU A 149 1.07 -7.17 -2.56
CA GLU A 149 0.91 -8.02 -3.73
C GLU A 149 0.71 -7.20 -5.01
N VAL A 150 1.22 -7.73 -6.13
CA VAL A 150 0.96 -7.21 -7.47
C VAL A 150 0.23 -8.27 -8.27
N LYS A 151 -0.92 -7.94 -8.84
CA LYS A 151 -1.63 -8.79 -9.81
C LYS A 151 -1.39 -8.29 -11.23
N ARG A 152 -1.25 -9.23 -12.17
CA ARG A 152 -0.91 -8.95 -13.57
C ARG A 152 -1.82 -9.69 -14.53
N ASP A 153 -1.99 -9.10 -15.71
CA ASP A 153 -2.45 -9.78 -16.90
C ASP A 153 -1.30 -9.77 -17.92
N GLY A 154 -0.64 -10.92 -18.08
CA GLY A 154 0.59 -11.02 -18.83
C GLY A 154 1.71 -10.15 -18.25
N GLN A 155 2.13 -9.13 -19.00
CA GLN A 155 3.15 -8.18 -18.54
C GLN A 155 2.57 -6.90 -17.93
N ARG A 156 1.26 -6.67 -18.01
CA ARG A 156 0.61 -5.48 -17.50
C ARG A 156 0.26 -5.66 -16.03
N VAL A 157 0.65 -4.70 -15.20
CA VAL A 157 0.17 -4.63 -13.82
C VAL A 157 -1.29 -4.16 -13.85
N GLN A 158 -2.17 -4.90 -13.19
CA GLN A 158 -3.58 -4.55 -13.05
C GLN A 158 -3.86 -3.92 -11.69
N THR A 159 -3.28 -4.49 -10.64
CA THR A 159 -3.44 -3.94 -9.29
C THR A 159 -2.15 -4.07 -8.49
N VAL A 160 -1.95 -3.12 -7.60
CA VAL A 160 -1.00 -3.21 -6.50
C VAL A 160 -1.80 -3.10 -5.21
N GLU A 161 -1.66 -4.07 -4.32
CA GLU A 161 -2.38 -4.13 -3.06
C GLU A 161 -1.41 -4.12 -1.90
N TYR A 162 -1.72 -3.31 -0.88
CA TYR A 162 -1.05 -3.32 0.41
C TYR A 162 -2.10 -3.49 1.50
N ALA A 163 -1.92 -4.49 2.35
CA ALA A 163 -2.89 -4.84 3.36
C ALA A 163 -2.26 -5.03 4.74
N VAL A 164 -3.06 -4.73 5.74
CA VAL A 164 -2.74 -4.84 7.16
C VAL A 164 -3.80 -5.69 7.81
N HIS A 165 -3.35 -6.69 8.51
CA HIS A 165 -4.13 -7.61 9.30
C HIS A 165 -3.72 -7.45 10.74
N GLU A 166 -4.59 -6.90 11.57
CA GLU A 166 -4.24 -6.54 12.94
C GLU A 166 -5.38 -6.91 13.89
N ARG A 167 -5.00 -7.37 15.09
CA ARG A 167 -5.93 -7.64 16.17
C ARG A 167 -6.49 -6.31 16.68
N VAL A 168 -7.82 -6.19 16.70
CA VAL A 168 -8.53 -5.05 17.25
C VAL A 168 -9.06 -5.43 18.63
N GLU A 169 -8.62 -4.71 19.67
CA GLU A 169 -9.17 -4.83 21.01
C GLU A 169 -10.53 -4.11 21.08
N THR A 170 -11.58 -4.85 20.78
CA THR A 170 -12.96 -4.45 21.06
C THR A 170 -13.59 -5.56 21.90
N ASP A 171 -14.85 -5.40 22.36
CA ASP A 171 -15.59 -6.33 23.24
C ASP A 171 -15.67 -7.79 22.73
N GLY A 172 -14.62 -8.31 22.16
CA GLY A 172 -14.43 -9.64 21.59
C GLY A 172 -13.11 -9.71 20.84
N GLU A 173 -12.52 -10.91 20.76
CA GLU A 173 -11.36 -11.14 19.91
C GLU A 173 -11.76 -10.93 18.44
N GLY A 174 -11.38 -9.81 17.87
CA GLY A 174 -11.63 -9.48 16.49
C GLY A 174 -10.33 -9.07 15.79
N TYR A 175 -10.27 -9.33 14.48
CA TYR A 175 -9.20 -8.86 13.61
C TYR A 175 -9.81 -7.91 12.57
N THR A 176 -9.03 -6.97 12.08
CA THR A 176 -9.40 -6.17 10.92
C THR A 176 -8.51 -6.55 9.74
N ASP A 177 -9.10 -6.65 8.59
CA ASP A 177 -8.42 -6.84 7.32
C ASP A 177 -8.65 -5.56 6.52
N THR A 178 -7.69 -4.66 6.60
CA THR A 178 -7.79 -3.31 6.03
C THR A 178 -6.67 -3.14 5.04
N GLY A 179 -6.96 -2.59 3.87
CA GLY A 179 -5.93 -2.40 2.86
C GLY A 179 -6.25 -1.30 1.86
N VAL A 180 -5.29 -1.09 0.97
CA VAL A 180 -5.42 -0.21 -0.19
C VAL A 180 -5.08 -0.98 -1.46
N ILE A 181 -5.92 -0.82 -2.48
CA ILE A 181 -5.71 -1.34 -3.83
C ILE A 181 -5.56 -0.17 -4.78
N PHE A 182 -4.44 -0.12 -5.47
CA PHE A 182 -4.20 0.78 -6.61
C PHE A 182 -4.53 0.01 -7.88
N THR A 183 -5.59 0.39 -8.58
CA THR A 183 -5.93 -0.15 -9.90
C THR A 183 -5.11 0.57 -10.94
N MET A 184 -4.49 -0.18 -11.85
CA MET A 184 -3.54 0.34 -12.83
C MET A 184 -4.09 0.20 -14.26
N GLU A 185 -4.00 1.27 -15.04
CA GLU A 185 -4.19 1.27 -16.49
C GLU A 185 -2.93 1.80 -17.16
N ASP A 186 -2.27 0.98 -17.98
CA ASP A 186 -1.00 1.30 -18.64
C ASP A 186 0.11 1.81 -17.70
N ASN A 187 0.20 1.21 -16.49
CA ASN A 187 1.09 1.59 -15.37
C ASN A 187 0.80 2.96 -14.74
N ILE A 188 -0.39 3.49 -14.95
CA ILE A 188 -0.89 4.69 -14.30
C ILE A 188 -2.01 4.30 -13.34
N VAL A 189 -2.08 4.90 -12.17
CA VAL A 189 -3.16 4.70 -11.19
C VAL A 189 -4.46 5.23 -11.78
N SER A 190 -5.43 4.35 -12.04
CA SER A 190 -6.77 4.72 -12.53
C SER A 190 -7.80 4.81 -11.41
N ALA A 191 -7.60 4.08 -10.32
CA ALA A 191 -8.43 4.18 -9.11
C ALA A 191 -7.64 3.76 -7.86
N ILE A 192 -8.05 4.28 -6.70
CA ILE A 192 -7.51 3.92 -5.38
C ILE A 192 -8.67 3.47 -4.51
N ARG A 193 -8.67 2.22 -4.05
CA ARG A 193 -9.68 1.69 -3.14
C ARG A 193 -9.06 1.39 -1.79
N VAL A 194 -9.57 2.02 -0.73
CA VAL A 194 -9.30 1.63 0.66
C VAL A 194 -10.51 0.84 1.15
N TYR A 195 -10.27 -0.35 1.71
CA TYR A 195 -11.32 -1.29 2.11
C TYR A 195 -11.10 -1.80 3.54
N GLY A 196 -12.10 -2.50 4.07
CA GLY A 196 -12.01 -3.18 5.36
C GLY A 196 -11.95 -2.24 6.57
N LEU A 197 -12.37 -0.98 6.41
CA LEU A 197 -12.27 0.04 7.46
C LEU A 197 -13.07 -0.31 8.73
N SER A 198 -14.03 -1.24 8.62
CA SER A 198 -14.85 -1.72 9.74
C SER A 198 -14.95 -3.23 9.82
N ALA A 199 -14.37 -3.95 8.86
CA ALA A 199 -14.46 -5.40 8.81
C ALA A 199 -13.71 -6.04 9.98
N ARG A 200 -14.31 -7.08 10.57
CA ARG A 200 -13.66 -7.97 11.51
C ARG A 200 -13.50 -9.32 10.84
N THR A 201 -12.28 -9.77 10.70
CA THR A 201 -11.97 -11.08 10.15
C THR A 201 -11.79 -12.10 11.24
N THR A 202 -12.15 -13.34 10.95
CA THR A 202 -11.94 -14.47 11.87
C THR A 202 -10.52 -15.02 11.74
N GLU A 203 -10.00 -15.68 12.78
CA GLU A 203 -8.68 -16.31 12.76
C GLU A 203 -8.55 -17.37 11.64
N ALA A 204 -9.66 -18.00 11.22
CA ALA A 204 -9.68 -18.96 10.12
C ALA A 204 -9.41 -18.29 8.76
N GLU A 205 -9.95 -17.09 8.53
CA GLU A 205 -9.70 -16.29 7.32
C GLU A 205 -8.24 -15.83 7.26
N ILE A 206 -7.66 -15.45 8.42
CA ILE A 206 -6.23 -15.13 8.56
C ILE A 206 -5.35 -16.30 8.15
N SER A 207 -5.66 -17.49 8.65
CA SER A 207 -4.91 -18.69 8.33
C SER A 207 -4.92 -18.96 6.82
N THR A 208 -6.07 -18.77 6.17
CA THR A 208 -6.22 -18.97 4.73
C THR A 208 -5.37 -17.97 3.94
N VAL A 209 -5.38 -16.68 4.30
CA VAL A 209 -4.53 -15.66 3.66
C VAL A 209 -3.05 -16.01 3.83
N ARG A 210 -2.65 -16.36 5.05
CA ARG A 210 -1.26 -16.74 5.35
C ARG A 210 -0.78 -17.94 4.55
N ASP A 211 -1.63 -18.95 4.38
CA ASP A 211 -1.28 -20.18 3.65
C ASP A 211 -1.19 -19.94 2.14
N ASN A 212 -1.95 -19.00 1.61
CA ASN A 212 -1.90 -18.59 0.20
C ASN A 212 -0.66 -17.72 -0.14
N LEU A 213 -0.05 -17.08 0.87
CA LEU A 213 1.15 -16.26 0.69
C LEU A 213 2.47 -17.03 0.81
N ARG A 214 2.43 -18.32 1.19
CA ARG A 214 3.57 -19.25 1.28
C ARG A 214 3.76 -20.02 -0.02
#